data_5c751d4020ded9143f46ddbc1f0ceecd
#
_entry.id   5c751d4020ded9143f46ddbc1f0ceecd
#
_cell.length_a   1.000
_cell.length_b   1.000
_cell.length_c   1.000
_cell.angle_alpha   90.00
_cell.angle_beta   90.00
_cell.angle_gamma   90.00
#
_symmetry.space_group_name_H-M   'P 1'
#
loop_
_entity.id
_entity.type
_entity.pdbx_description
1 polymer ?
#
loop_
_entity_poly.entity_id
_entity_poly.type
_entity_poly.pdbx_seq_one_letter_code
_entity_poly.pdbx_strand_id
1 'polypeptide(L)'
;MILKKASYKAMKYACLKFHYAKRIPAQPMVGYSVFNKKNEWCGCIIYNNGIGAIEKPFGLQKGKVCELVRMALNGKQEKTSKCLSLSIKKFKKENKLVEMIVSYADSDEGHNGTIYKATNWFYVGSHKTGDKYICPTTGKDIHSRSHSAKGYNKQFGVYKKVYKTSDLIRIKKGV
;
A
#
# COMPACT_ATOMS: atom_id res chain seq x y z
N MET A 1 -21.33 7.24 3.83
CA MET A 1 -19.87 7.05 3.90
C MET A 1 -19.19 8.41 3.97
N ILE A 2 -18.32 8.60 4.93
CA ILE A 2 -17.59 9.86 5.18
C ILE A 2 -16.09 9.55 5.26
N LEU A 3 -15.27 10.43 4.70
CA LEU A 3 -13.81 10.38 4.82
C LEU A 3 -13.30 11.61 5.57
N LYS A 4 -12.55 11.37 6.63
CA LYS A 4 -11.86 12.41 7.43
C LYS A 4 -10.35 12.21 7.35
N LYS A 5 -9.55 13.26 7.51
CA LYS A 5 -8.09 13.14 7.61
C LYS A 5 -7.75 12.20 8.77
N ALA A 6 -6.89 11.23 8.53
CA ALA A 6 -6.50 10.24 9.55
C ALA A 6 -5.33 10.75 10.38
N SER A 7 -5.36 10.51 11.68
CA SER A 7 -4.19 10.67 12.53
C SER A 7 -3.19 9.53 12.30
N TYR A 8 -1.91 9.75 12.64
CA TYR A 8 -0.89 8.69 12.61
C TYR A 8 -1.31 7.46 13.44
N LYS A 9 -1.89 7.70 14.63
CA LYS A 9 -2.38 6.62 15.52
C LYS A 9 -3.46 5.77 14.84
N ALA A 10 -4.41 6.40 14.15
CA ALA A 10 -5.46 5.69 13.40
C ALA A 10 -4.87 4.88 12.23
N MET A 11 -3.95 5.45 11.45
CA MET A 11 -3.27 4.76 10.36
C MET A 11 -2.48 3.55 10.88
N LYS A 12 -1.70 3.73 11.96
CA LYS A 12 -0.92 2.65 12.58
C LYS A 12 -1.83 1.52 13.05
N TYR A 13 -2.91 1.85 13.77
CA TYR A 13 -3.88 0.85 14.25
C TYR A 13 -4.51 0.08 13.07
N ALA A 14 -5.00 0.79 12.04
CA ALA A 14 -5.59 0.15 10.87
C ALA A 14 -4.62 -0.82 10.20
N CYS A 15 -3.38 -0.40 9.97
CA CYS A 15 -2.36 -1.26 9.34
C CYS A 15 -2.06 -2.50 10.17
N LEU A 16 -1.94 -2.38 11.49
CA LEU A 16 -1.64 -3.50 12.37
C LEU A 16 -2.80 -4.49 12.50
N LYS A 17 -4.04 -3.99 12.48
CA LYS A 17 -5.22 -4.83 12.73
C LYS A 17 -5.87 -5.35 11.44
N PHE A 18 -5.96 -4.53 10.39
CA PHE A 18 -6.80 -4.82 9.23
C PHE A 18 -6.01 -5.12 7.95
N HIS A 19 -4.70 -4.81 7.90
CA HIS A 19 -3.89 -5.10 6.71
C HIS A 19 -3.05 -6.37 6.90
N TYR A 20 -2.94 -7.19 5.84
CA TYR A 20 -2.16 -8.44 5.86
C TYR A 20 -0.69 -8.22 6.25
N ALA A 21 -0.05 -7.15 5.78
CA ALA A 21 1.35 -6.85 6.09
C ALA A 21 1.61 -6.50 7.56
N LYS A 22 0.58 -6.27 8.39
CA LYS A 22 0.67 -6.00 9.85
C LYS A 22 1.72 -4.97 10.25
N ARG A 23 2.00 -4.01 9.38
CA ARG A 23 2.98 -2.93 9.64
C ARG A 23 2.54 -1.63 8.95
N ILE A 24 2.85 -0.50 9.58
CA ILE A 24 2.68 0.80 8.95
C ILE A 24 3.79 1.02 7.90
N PRO A 25 3.48 1.57 6.72
CA PRO A 25 4.51 1.95 5.77
C PRO A 25 5.42 3.05 6.34
N ALA A 26 6.67 3.09 5.86
CA ALA A 26 7.58 4.17 6.21
C ALA A 26 7.04 5.49 5.64
N GLN A 27 7.12 6.55 6.43
CA GLN A 27 6.79 7.92 6.04
C GLN A 27 5.45 8.05 5.28
N PRO A 28 4.31 7.73 5.92
CA PRO A 28 3.01 7.97 5.31
C PRO A 28 2.81 9.46 5.08
N MET A 29 2.40 9.84 3.88
CA MET A 29 2.19 11.23 3.48
C MET A 29 0.81 11.73 3.92
N VAL A 30 -0.24 11.04 3.50
CA VAL A 30 -1.64 11.36 3.77
C VAL A 30 -2.42 10.10 4.03
N GLY A 31 -3.30 10.13 5.03
CA GLY A 31 -4.25 9.07 5.29
C GLY A 31 -5.67 9.60 5.49
N TYR A 32 -6.63 8.80 5.08
CA TYR A 32 -8.05 9.08 5.27
C TYR A 32 -8.71 7.98 6.07
N SER A 33 -9.30 8.33 7.20
CA SER A 33 -10.20 7.48 7.97
C SER A 33 -11.53 7.34 7.25
N VAL A 34 -11.98 6.11 7.08
CA VAL A 34 -13.25 5.76 6.43
C VAL A 34 -14.30 5.49 7.49
N PHE A 35 -15.46 6.12 7.37
CA PHE A 35 -16.64 5.87 8.20
C PHE A 35 -17.80 5.43 7.30
N ASN A 36 -18.51 4.39 7.70
CA ASN A 36 -19.70 3.90 6.99
C ASN A 36 -20.94 4.79 7.24
N LYS A 37 -22.09 4.40 6.68
CA LYS A 37 -23.35 5.16 6.87
C LYS A 37 -23.83 5.22 8.31
N LYS A 38 -23.46 4.25 9.14
CA LYS A 38 -23.75 4.24 10.58
C LYS A 38 -22.74 5.05 11.41
N ASN A 39 -21.84 5.79 10.74
CA ASN A 39 -20.75 6.55 11.37
C ASN A 39 -19.75 5.67 12.15
N GLU A 40 -19.67 4.36 11.84
CA GLU A 40 -18.67 3.47 12.41
C GLU A 40 -17.36 3.60 11.64
N TRP A 41 -16.24 3.65 12.34
CA TRP A 41 -14.92 3.69 11.73
C TRP A 41 -14.54 2.33 11.10
N CYS A 42 -14.17 2.36 9.84
CA CYS A 42 -13.87 1.17 9.04
C CYS A 42 -12.38 0.97 8.75
N GLY A 43 -11.51 1.89 9.17
CA GLY A 43 -10.08 1.83 8.90
C GLY A 43 -9.57 3.02 8.11
N CYS A 44 -8.44 2.84 7.41
CA CYS A 44 -7.75 3.92 6.70
C CYS A 44 -7.34 3.54 5.29
N ILE A 45 -7.33 4.54 4.39
CA ILE A 45 -6.68 4.51 3.09
C ILE A 45 -5.50 5.46 3.15
N ILE A 46 -4.28 4.99 2.77
CA ILE A 46 -3.02 5.69 3.04
C ILE A 46 -2.22 5.85 1.75
N TYR A 47 -1.73 7.06 1.53
CA TYR A 47 -0.87 7.47 0.42
C TYR A 47 0.48 7.94 0.96
N ASN A 48 1.56 7.68 0.22
CA ASN A 48 2.89 8.19 0.52
C ASN A 48 3.67 8.53 -0.76
N ASN A 49 4.92 8.97 -0.62
CA ASN A 49 5.78 9.31 -1.75
C ASN A 49 6.30 8.09 -2.54
N GLY A 50 5.92 6.86 -2.15
CA GLY A 50 6.47 5.63 -2.72
C GLY A 50 7.91 5.36 -2.24
N ILE A 51 8.48 4.28 -2.75
CA ILE A 51 9.85 3.85 -2.46
C ILE A 51 10.72 4.05 -3.69
N GLY A 52 11.87 4.71 -3.50
CA GLY A 52 12.79 5.00 -4.60
C GLY A 52 12.29 6.14 -5.48
N ALA A 53 12.61 6.11 -6.75
CA ALA A 53 12.24 7.13 -7.73
C ALA A 53 11.05 6.63 -8.58
N ILE A 54 9.87 6.53 -7.95
CA ILE A 54 8.65 6.00 -8.58
C ILE A 54 8.16 6.84 -9.77
N GLU A 55 8.61 8.06 -9.88
CA GLU A 55 8.28 8.99 -10.97
C GLU A 55 9.08 8.73 -12.26
N LYS A 56 10.30 8.18 -12.16
CA LYS A 56 11.22 7.98 -13.30
C LYS A 56 10.62 7.18 -14.45
N PRO A 57 9.95 6.03 -14.23
CA PRO A 57 9.35 5.25 -15.32
C PRO A 57 8.28 6.02 -16.11
N PHE A 58 7.77 7.11 -15.56
CA PHE A 58 6.71 7.92 -16.16
C PHE A 58 7.22 9.26 -16.73
N GLY A 59 8.52 9.53 -16.66
CA GLY A 59 9.10 10.80 -17.10
C GLY A 59 8.65 12.02 -16.29
N LEU A 60 8.17 11.81 -15.06
CA LEU A 60 7.66 12.87 -14.20
C LEU A 60 8.72 13.33 -13.19
N GLN A 61 8.57 14.57 -12.73
CA GLN A 61 9.42 15.15 -11.69
C GLN A 61 9.11 14.55 -10.31
N LYS A 62 10.10 14.58 -9.43
CA LYS A 62 9.96 14.15 -8.04
C LYS A 62 8.80 14.90 -7.35
N GLY A 63 7.96 14.16 -6.63
CA GLY A 63 6.78 14.70 -5.94
C GLY A 63 5.52 14.80 -6.81
N LYS A 64 5.62 14.52 -8.12
CA LYS A 64 4.45 14.45 -9.03
C LYS A 64 3.75 13.09 -9.00
N VAL A 65 4.39 12.08 -8.45
CA VAL A 65 3.84 10.72 -8.31
C VAL A 65 3.75 10.37 -6.83
N CYS A 66 2.64 9.80 -6.41
CA CYS A 66 2.51 9.20 -5.09
C CYS A 66 2.04 7.73 -5.19
N GLU A 67 2.20 6.99 -4.11
CA GLU A 67 1.77 5.61 -4.00
C GLU A 67 0.53 5.51 -3.11
N LEU A 68 -0.52 4.85 -3.59
CA LEU A 68 -1.57 4.31 -2.74
C LEU A 68 -1.00 3.05 -2.08
N VAL A 69 -0.46 3.22 -0.87
CA VAL A 69 0.37 2.20 -0.23
C VAL A 69 -0.41 1.24 0.64
N ARG A 70 -1.57 1.65 1.20
CA ARG A 70 -2.42 0.78 2.03
C ARG A 70 -3.91 1.11 1.91
N MET A 71 -4.69 0.07 1.80
CA MET A 71 -6.13 0.08 2.07
C MET A 71 -6.39 -0.86 3.26
N ALA A 72 -6.27 -0.33 4.47
CA ALA A 72 -6.40 -1.07 5.72
C ALA A 72 -7.82 -0.91 6.28
N LEU A 73 -8.75 -1.73 5.78
CA LEU A 73 -10.19 -1.66 6.09
C LEU A 73 -10.65 -2.95 6.77
N ASN A 74 -11.63 -2.84 7.67
CA ASN A 74 -12.15 -3.94 8.49
C ASN A 74 -13.33 -4.71 7.88
N GLY A 75 -13.74 -4.38 6.65
CA GLY A 75 -14.86 -5.02 5.97
C GLY A 75 -16.25 -4.44 6.28
N LYS A 76 -16.38 -3.53 7.24
CA LYS A 76 -17.66 -2.90 7.62
C LYS A 76 -18.07 -1.71 6.74
N GLN A 77 -17.24 -1.32 5.78
CA GLN A 77 -17.59 -0.33 4.77
C GLN A 77 -18.58 -0.91 3.74
N GLU A 78 -19.42 -0.08 3.13
CA GLU A 78 -20.42 -0.55 2.16
C GLU A 78 -19.78 -1.13 0.89
N LYS A 79 -18.92 -0.35 0.21
CA LYS A 79 -18.20 -0.77 -1.00
C LYS A 79 -16.78 -0.22 -0.97
N THR A 80 -15.78 -1.09 -1.03
CA THR A 80 -14.38 -0.71 -1.04
C THR A 80 -14.02 0.17 -2.25
N SER A 81 -14.58 -0.10 -3.43
CA SER A 81 -14.42 0.74 -4.62
C SER A 81 -14.91 2.16 -4.41
N LYS A 82 -16.03 2.34 -3.72
CA LYS A 82 -16.56 3.66 -3.37
C LYS A 82 -15.63 4.38 -2.37
N CYS A 83 -15.09 3.66 -1.38
CA CYS A 83 -14.09 4.23 -0.46
C CYS A 83 -12.87 4.74 -1.22
N LEU A 84 -12.33 3.93 -2.11
CA LEU A 84 -11.17 4.28 -2.92
C LEU A 84 -11.46 5.49 -3.81
N SER A 85 -12.56 5.49 -4.54
CA SER A 85 -12.95 6.62 -5.40
C SER A 85 -13.11 7.93 -4.63
N LEU A 86 -13.75 7.88 -3.45
CA LEU A 86 -13.90 9.07 -2.60
C LEU A 86 -12.56 9.55 -2.03
N SER A 87 -11.67 8.60 -1.67
CA SER A 87 -10.34 8.96 -1.15
C SER A 87 -9.49 9.63 -2.22
N ILE A 88 -9.54 9.15 -3.47
CA ILE A 88 -8.84 9.77 -4.61
C ILE A 88 -9.38 11.19 -4.85
N LYS A 89 -10.70 11.38 -4.88
CA LYS A 89 -11.31 12.71 -5.05
C LYS A 89 -10.87 13.69 -3.96
N LYS A 90 -10.82 13.22 -2.70
CA LYS A 90 -10.36 14.03 -1.57
C LYS A 90 -8.87 14.31 -1.67
N PHE A 91 -8.06 13.30 -1.97
CA PHE A 91 -6.62 13.40 -2.16
C PHE A 91 -6.27 14.43 -3.26
N LYS A 92 -6.90 14.33 -4.43
CA LYS A 92 -6.72 15.27 -5.55
C LYS A 92 -6.99 16.73 -5.15
N LYS A 93 -8.06 16.96 -4.37
CA LYS A 93 -8.41 18.30 -3.90
C LYS A 93 -7.34 18.88 -2.97
N GLU A 94 -6.73 18.05 -2.14
CA GLU A 94 -5.78 18.46 -1.09
C GLU A 94 -4.32 18.44 -1.55
N ASN A 95 -3.99 17.69 -2.62
CA ASN A 95 -2.60 17.47 -3.09
C ASN A 95 -2.48 17.82 -4.58
N LYS A 96 -2.68 19.08 -4.94
CA LYS A 96 -2.75 19.57 -6.32
C LYS A 96 -1.48 19.39 -7.15
N LEU A 97 -0.31 19.18 -6.50
CA LEU A 97 0.96 18.97 -7.18
C LEU A 97 1.14 17.52 -7.67
N VAL A 98 0.34 16.58 -7.15
CA VAL A 98 0.41 15.17 -7.56
C VAL A 98 -0.38 14.97 -8.84
N GLU A 99 0.28 14.45 -9.85
CA GLU A 99 -0.28 14.21 -11.19
C GLU A 99 -0.64 12.74 -11.42
N MET A 100 -0.05 11.84 -10.64
CA MET A 100 -0.24 10.40 -10.79
C MET A 100 -0.23 9.67 -9.44
N ILE A 101 -1.11 8.69 -9.32
CA ILE A 101 -1.08 7.73 -8.21
C ILE A 101 -0.72 6.36 -8.79
N VAL A 102 0.27 5.71 -8.18
CA VAL A 102 0.66 4.32 -8.46
C VAL A 102 0.18 3.43 -7.32
N SER A 103 -0.17 2.20 -7.61
CA SER A 103 -0.44 1.20 -6.59
C SER A 103 -0.03 -0.19 -7.04
N TYR A 104 0.31 -1.03 -6.09
CA TYR A 104 0.75 -2.40 -6.33
C TYR A 104 -0.26 -3.37 -5.73
N ALA A 105 -0.72 -4.33 -6.55
CA ALA A 105 -1.53 -5.44 -6.07
C ALA A 105 -0.62 -6.65 -5.84
N ASP A 106 -0.51 -7.08 -4.61
CA ASP A 106 0.33 -8.22 -4.23
C ASP A 106 -0.36 -9.52 -4.67
N SER A 107 0.18 -10.15 -5.70
CA SER A 107 -0.38 -11.39 -6.25
C SER A 107 -0.24 -12.59 -5.30
N ASP A 108 0.77 -12.59 -4.42
CA ASP A 108 0.96 -13.66 -3.42
C ASP A 108 -0.15 -13.65 -2.35
N GLU A 109 -0.80 -12.50 -2.16
CA GLU A 109 -1.98 -12.35 -1.30
C GLU A 109 -3.31 -12.55 -2.05
N GLY A 110 -3.25 -13.11 -3.27
CA GLY A 110 -4.42 -13.34 -4.12
C GLY A 110 -5.03 -12.08 -4.73
N HIS A 111 -4.33 -10.95 -4.69
CA HIS A 111 -4.83 -9.69 -5.22
C HIS A 111 -4.67 -9.63 -6.74
N ASN A 112 -5.78 -9.71 -7.45
CA ASN A 112 -5.83 -9.65 -8.92
C ASN A 112 -6.12 -8.24 -9.49
N GLY A 113 -6.16 -7.22 -8.64
CA GLY A 113 -6.40 -5.83 -9.05
C GLY A 113 -7.86 -5.48 -9.34
N THR A 114 -8.85 -6.29 -8.95
CA THR A 114 -10.28 -6.04 -9.18
C THR A 114 -10.73 -4.67 -8.68
N ILE A 115 -10.26 -4.23 -7.51
CA ILE A 115 -10.60 -2.92 -6.93
C ILE A 115 -10.14 -1.76 -7.82
N TYR A 116 -8.98 -1.89 -8.46
CA TYR A 116 -8.42 -0.89 -9.36
C TYR A 116 -9.20 -0.85 -10.68
N LYS A 117 -9.55 -2.01 -11.25
CA LYS A 117 -10.45 -2.08 -12.42
C LYS A 117 -11.78 -1.40 -12.12
N ALA A 118 -12.40 -1.68 -10.98
CA ALA A 118 -13.67 -1.09 -10.57
C ALA A 118 -13.61 0.42 -10.31
N THR A 119 -12.44 1.02 -10.28
CA THR A 119 -12.22 2.46 -10.06
C THR A 119 -11.45 3.13 -11.20
N ASN A 120 -11.46 2.51 -12.38
CA ASN A 120 -10.88 3.02 -13.63
C ASN A 120 -9.37 3.34 -13.52
N TRP A 121 -8.59 2.39 -12.98
CA TRP A 121 -7.15 2.45 -13.02
C TRP A 121 -6.61 1.76 -14.26
N PHE A 122 -5.48 2.25 -14.77
CA PHE A 122 -4.75 1.62 -15.85
C PHE A 122 -3.80 0.56 -15.32
N TYR A 123 -3.78 -0.58 -15.96
CA TYR A 123 -2.76 -1.59 -15.73
C TYR A 123 -1.53 -1.26 -16.58
N VAL A 124 -0.36 -1.17 -15.97
CA VAL A 124 0.88 -0.82 -16.66
C VAL A 124 1.93 -1.94 -16.65
N GLY A 125 1.61 -3.06 -16.04
CA GLY A 125 2.51 -4.21 -16.04
C GLY A 125 2.67 -4.85 -14.67
N SER A 126 3.64 -5.73 -14.57
CA SER A 126 4.07 -6.39 -13.34
C SER A 126 5.59 -6.31 -13.22
N HIS A 127 6.10 -6.41 -12.02
CA HIS A 127 7.53 -6.54 -11.81
C HIS A 127 7.80 -7.63 -10.77
N LYS A 128 8.95 -8.26 -10.91
CA LYS A 128 9.42 -9.21 -9.89
C LYS A 128 9.81 -8.42 -8.65
N THR A 129 9.23 -8.77 -7.53
CA THR A 129 9.67 -8.24 -6.24
C THR A 129 10.91 -8.98 -5.78
N GLY A 130 11.66 -8.36 -4.86
CA GLY A 130 12.82 -9.01 -4.25
C GLY A 130 12.45 -10.30 -3.55
N ASP A 131 13.42 -11.17 -3.38
CA ASP A 131 13.23 -12.47 -2.74
C ASP A 131 12.66 -12.34 -1.33
N LYS A 132 11.80 -13.25 -0.98
CA LYS A 132 11.38 -13.49 0.40
C LYS A 132 12.34 -14.48 1.06
N TYR A 133 12.51 -14.32 2.36
CA TYR A 133 13.29 -15.25 3.20
C TYR A 133 12.42 -15.71 4.35
N ILE A 134 12.55 -16.98 4.71
CA ILE A 134 11.88 -17.55 5.88
C ILE A 134 12.91 -17.74 6.98
N CYS A 135 12.63 -17.22 8.16
CA CYS A 135 13.46 -17.47 9.33
C CYS A 135 13.36 -18.95 9.73
N PRO A 136 14.46 -19.71 9.75
CA PRO A 136 14.42 -21.15 10.08
C PRO A 136 13.98 -21.41 11.52
N THR A 137 14.21 -20.47 12.43
CA THR A 137 13.87 -20.60 13.85
C THR A 137 12.42 -20.25 14.15
N THR A 138 11.88 -19.21 13.50
CA THR A 138 10.54 -18.68 13.83
C THR A 138 9.48 -18.96 12.77
N GLY A 139 9.87 -19.45 11.59
CA GLY A 139 8.99 -19.66 10.44
C GLY A 139 8.43 -18.37 9.82
N LYS A 140 8.85 -17.19 10.30
CA LYS A 140 8.33 -15.90 9.84
C LYS A 140 8.97 -15.43 8.55
N ASP A 141 8.15 -14.81 7.70
CA ASP A 141 8.61 -14.14 6.49
C ASP A 141 9.45 -12.91 6.82
N ILE A 142 10.54 -12.75 6.09
CA ILE A 142 11.48 -11.64 6.24
C ILE A 142 11.70 -11.00 4.87
N HIS A 143 11.61 -9.69 4.83
CA HIS A 143 11.92 -8.93 3.63
C HIS A 143 13.43 -8.95 3.34
N SER A 144 13.83 -9.00 2.06
CA SER A 144 15.22 -9.05 1.60
C SER A 144 16.14 -7.99 2.25
N ARG A 145 15.63 -6.77 2.45
CA ARG A 145 16.39 -5.69 3.13
C ARG A 145 16.69 -5.99 4.60
N SER A 146 15.77 -6.67 5.29
CA SER A 146 16.00 -7.07 6.69
C SER A 146 16.99 -8.22 6.78
N HIS A 147 16.96 -9.13 5.80
CA HIS A 147 17.94 -10.21 5.69
C HIS A 147 19.38 -9.70 5.51
N SER A 148 19.57 -8.65 4.72
CA SER A 148 20.88 -8.03 4.46
C SER A 148 21.38 -7.14 5.61
N ALA A 149 20.55 -6.83 6.61
CA ALA A 149 20.96 -5.97 7.72
C ALA A 149 22.01 -6.65 8.59
N LYS A 150 23.10 -5.92 8.88
CA LYS A 150 24.18 -6.41 9.75
C LYS A 150 23.65 -6.98 11.06
N GLY A 151 24.00 -8.21 11.37
CA GLY A 151 23.64 -8.88 12.62
C GLY A 151 22.40 -9.76 12.57
N TYR A 152 21.52 -9.62 11.59
CA TYR A 152 20.31 -10.43 11.52
C TYR A 152 20.63 -11.93 11.27
N ASN A 153 21.56 -12.23 10.35
CA ASN A 153 22.03 -13.59 10.09
C ASN A 153 22.80 -14.20 11.27
N LYS A 154 23.47 -13.37 12.09
CA LYS A 154 24.12 -13.82 13.33
C LYS A 154 23.12 -14.29 14.38
N GLN A 155 21.95 -13.64 14.45
CA GLN A 155 20.95 -13.92 15.48
C GLN A 155 20.03 -15.09 15.12
N PHE A 156 19.71 -15.29 13.85
CA PHE A 156 18.66 -16.20 13.42
C PHE A 156 19.12 -17.29 12.44
N GLY A 157 20.42 -17.35 12.09
CA GLY A 157 20.99 -18.34 11.18
C GLY A 157 20.74 -18.05 9.70
N VAL A 158 20.99 -19.03 8.84
CA VAL A 158 20.83 -18.89 7.38
C VAL A 158 19.37 -19.03 6.99
N TYR A 159 18.85 -18.00 6.29
CA TYR A 159 17.46 -17.97 5.86
C TYR A 159 17.22 -18.77 4.58
N LYS A 160 16.10 -19.47 4.53
CA LYS A 160 15.65 -20.10 3.30
C LYS A 160 15.09 -19.03 2.36
N LYS A 161 15.66 -18.96 1.17
CA LYS A 161 15.18 -18.08 0.11
C LYS A 161 13.89 -18.62 -0.49
N VAL A 162 12.87 -17.77 -0.60
CA VAL A 162 11.60 -18.06 -1.25
C VAL A 162 11.35 -17.02 -2.33
N TYR A 163 11.02 -17.46 -3.53
CA TYR A 163 10.72 -16.56 -4.64
C TYR A 163 9.28 -16.05 -4.55
N LYS A 164 9.14 -14.75 -4.69
CA LYS A 164 7.85 -14.10 -4.89
C LYS A 164 7.52 -14.07 -6.38
N THR A 165 6.26 -14.31 -6.73
CA THR A 165 5.86 -14.35 -8.15
C THR A 165 5.94 -12.98 -8.81
N SER A 166 5.13 -12.04 -8.39
CA SER A 166 5.19 -10.64 -8.85
C SER A 166 4.16 -9.77 -8.15
N ASP A 167 4.38 -8.46 -8.16
CA ASP A 167 3.35 -7.48 -7.83
C ASP A 167 2.73 -6.91 -9.11
N LEU A 168 1.42 -6.81 -9.15
CA LEU A 168 0.70 -6.14 -10.23
C LEU A 168 0.72 -4.63 -10.01
N ILE A 169 1.35 -3.92 -10.94
CA ILE A 169 1.47 -2.46 -10.86
C ILE A 169 0.18 -1.81 -11.41
N ARG A 170 -0.39 -0.91 -10.66
CA ARG A 170 -1.57 -0.14 -11.03
C ARG A 170 -1.31 1.35 -10.93
N ILE A 171 -1.77 2.11 -11.90
CA ILE A 171 -1.65 3.57 -11.91
C ILE A 171 -3.01 4.24 -12.09
N LYS A 172 -3.13 5.44 -11.56
CA LYS A 172 -4.23 6.37 -11.80
C LYS A 172 -3.66 7.69 -12.28
N LYS A 173 -3.96 8.05 -13.53
CA LYS A 173 -3.55 9.32 -14.15
C LYS A 173 -4.60 10.42 -13.92
N GLY A 174 -4.20 11.67 -14.06
CA GLY A 174 -5.10 12.83 -14.00
C GLY A 174 -5.62 13.13 -12.58
N VAL A 175 -4.79 12.95 -11.58
CA VAL A 175 -5.10 13.28 -10.17
C VAL A 175 -4.89 14.74 -9.89
#